data_854b90befac0af5fb161a0cc31dae50c
#
_entry.id   854b90befac0af5fb161a0cc31dae50c
#
_cell.length_a   1.000
_cell.length_b   1.000
_cell.length_c   1.000
_cell.angle_alpha   90.00
_cell.angle_beta   90.00
_cell.angle_gamma   90.00
#
_symmetry.space_group_name_H-M   'P 1'
#
loop_
_entity.id
_entity.type
_entity.pdbx_description
1 polymer ?
#
loop_
_entity_poly.entity_id
_entity_poly.type
_entity_poly.pdbx_seq_one_letter_code
_entity_poly.pdbx_strand_id
1 'polypeptide(L)'
;MKLKLIALITIILFMGNSIALENKILFKINNEIVSTIDLFNESKYLTLLNSNLANLEKNKIYEISKNSLIREKIKKIELLKNYKNLDIDQKY
;
A
#
# COMPACT_ATOMS: atom_id res chain seq x y z
N MET A 1 -5.11 -34.80 31.40
CA MET A 1 -4.44 -33.54 31.72
C MET A 1 -3.55 -33.03 30.59
N LYS A 2 -2.80 -33.87 29.89
CA LYS A 2 -1.96 -33.45 28.76
C LYS A 2 -2.79 -32.98 27.57
N LEU A 3 -3.99 -33.52 27.36
CA LEU A 3 -4.88 -33.13 26.27
C LEU A 3 -5.42 -31.71 26.42
N LYS A 4 -5.69 -31.27 27.64
CA LYS A 4 -6.14 -29.90 27.90
C LYS A 4 -5.04 -28.86 27.66
N LEU A 5 -3.81 -29.24 27.97
CA LEU A 5 -2.65 -28.39 27.76
C LEU A 5 -2.35 -28.21 26.28
N ILE A 6 -2.43 -29.30 25.51
CA ILE A 6 -2.24 -29.27 24.05
C ILE A 6 -3.34 -28.47 23.38
N ALA A 7 -4.60 -28.60 23.80
CA ALA A 7 -5.71 -27.82 23.29
C ALA A 7 -5.54 -26.32 23.55
N LEU A 8 -5.05 -25.99 24.75
CA LEU A 8 -4.79 -24.60 25.12
C LEU A 8 -3.68 -23.98 24.26
N ILE A 9 -2.60 -24.70 24.05
CA ILE A 9 -1.48 -24.30 23.21
C ILE A 9 -1.94 -24.13 21.77
N THR A 10 -2.78 -25.01 21.26
CA THR A 10 -3.33 -24.96 19.92
C THR A 10 -4.20 -23.69 19.74
N ILE A 11 -5.01 -23.35 20.74
CA ILE A 11 -5.85 -22.15 20.71
C ILE A 11 -5.00 -20.88 20.68
N ILE A 12 -3.92 -20.84 21.46
CA ILE A 12 -3.00 -19.69 21.49
C ILE A 12 -2.31 -19.52 20.13
N LEU A 13 -1.92 -20.63 19.49
CA LEU A 13 -1.32 -20.58 18.16
C LEU A 13 -2.27 -20.07 17.08
N PHE A 14 -3.56 -20.41 17.19
CA PHE A 14 -4.57 -19.89 16.26
C PHE A 14 -4.85 -18.40 16.43
N MET A 15 -4.74 -17.88 17.63
CA MET A 15 -4.95 -16.46 17.90
C MET A 15 -3.84 -15.56 17.34
N GLY A 16 -2.64 -16.09 17.13
CA GLY A 16 -1.52 -15.33 16.59
C GLY A 16 -1.66 -14.95 15.12
N ASN A 17 -2.59 -15.56 14.39
CA ASN A 17 -2.75 -15.32 12.95
C ASN A 17 -3.76 -14.23 12.62
N SER A 18 -4.42 -13.63 13.61
CA SER A 18 -5.49 -12.66 13.38
C SER A 18 -5.01 -11.21 13.22
N ILE A 19 -3.70 -10.96 13.28
CA ILE A 19 -3.14 -9.60 13.24
C ILE A 19 -2.58 -9.25 11.85
N ALA A 20 -2.74 -10.12 10.87
CA ALA A 20 -2.27 -9.86 9.51
C ALA A 20 -3.07 -8.72 8.87
N LEU A 21 -2.37 -7.71 8.33
CA LEU A 21 -3.00 -6.64 7.58
C LEU A 21 -3.70 -7.22 6.36
N GLU A 22 -5.01 -7.02 6.29
CA GLU A 22 -5.79 -7.50 5.16
C GLU A 22 -5.50 -6.64 3.93
N ASN A 23 -4.94 -7.25 2.90
CA ASN A 23 -4.63 -6.56 1.65
C ASN A 23 -5.86 -6.54 0.75
N LYS A 24 -6.49 -5.38 0.65
CA LYS A 24 -7.67 -5.17 -0.17
C LYS A 24 -7.35 -4.22 -1.32
N ILE A 25 -8.04 -4.41 -2.44
CA ILE A 25 -8.01 -3.44 -3.53
C ILE A 25 -8.89 -2.26 -3.11
N LEU A 26 -8.29 -1.07 -2.99
CA LEU A 26 -9.01 0.14 -2.57
C LEU A 26 -9.63 0.86 -3.75
N PHE A 27 -8.89 1.02 -4.84
CA PHE A 27 -9.40 1.64 -6.05
C PHE A 27 -8.55 1.25 -7.25
N LYS A 28 -9.08 1.54 -8.43
CA LYS A 28 -8.46 1.20 -9.70
C LYS A 28 -8.46 2.42 -10.61
N ILE A 29 -7.30 2.72 -11.21
CA ILE A 29 -7.14 3.81 -12.18
C ILE A 29 -6.69 3.17 -13.49
N ASN A 30 -7.54 3.13 -14.50
CA ASN A 30 -7.32 2.37 -15.73
C ASN A 30 -6.98 0.90 -15.39
N ASN A 31 -5.79 0.44 -15.74
CA ASN A 31 -5.33 -0.91 -15.43
C ASN A 31 -4.47 -0.96 -14.15
N GLU A 32 -4.26 0.20 -13.52
CA GLU A 32 -3.47 0.28 -12.30
C GLU A 32 -4.34 0.07 -11.07
N ILE A 33 -3.90 -0.79 -10.19
CA ILE A 33 -4.61 -1.14 -8.96
C ILE A 33 -3.85 -0.57 -7.77
N VAL A 34 -4.59 0.05 -6.84
CA VAL A 34 -4.03 0.52 -5.57
C VAL A 34 -4.65 -0.30 -4.45
N SER A 35 -3.79 -0.95 -3.68
CA SER A 35 -4.19 -1.82 -2.58
C SER A 35 -3.91 -1.16 -1.22
N THR A 36 -4.39 -1.80 -0.16
CA THR A 36 -4.14 -1.37 1.22
C THR A 36 -2.64 -1.32 1.52
N ILE A 37 -1.88 -2.30 1.03
CA ILE A 37 -0.42 -2.35 1.23
C ILE A 37 0.26 -1.19 0.53
N ASP A 38 -0.17 -0.85 -0.69
CA ASP A 38 0.37 0.30 -1.43
C ASP A 38 0.18 1.59 -0.64
N LEU A 39 -1.02 1.78 -0.09
CA LEU A 39 -1.35 2.96 0.71
C LEU A 39 -0.50 3.01 1.98
N PHE A 40 -0.35 1.89 2.65
CA PHE A 40 0.47 1.78 3.86
C PHE A 40 1.93 2.14 3.58
N ASN A 41 2.50 1.58 2.52
CA ASN A 41 3.87 1.84 2.12
C ASN A 41 4.07 3.31 1.74
N GLU A 42 3.10 3.89 1.03
CA GLU A 42 3.16 5.31 0.66
C GLU A 42 3.12 6.22 1.88
N SER A 43 2.23 5.94 2.84
CA SER A 43 2.15 6.73 4.07
C SER A 43 3.45 6.64 4.87
N LYS A 44 4.04 5.46 4.93
CA LYS A 44 5.32 5.25 5.60
C LYS A 44 6.45 6.01 4.91
N TYR A 45 6.48 5.97 3.59
CA TYR A 45 7.46 6.70 2.78
C TYR A 45 7.35 8.20 2.99
N LEU A 46 6.14 8.75 2.93
CA LEU A 46 5.91 10.18 3.09
C LEU A 46 6.27 10.66 4.50
N THR A 47 5.96 9.88 5.52
CA THR A 47 6.31 10.25 6.91
C THR A 47 7.81 10.16 7.17
N LEU A 48 8.53 9.32 6.44
CA LEU A 48 9.99 9.28 6.50
C LEU A 48 10.61 10.50 5.82
N LEU A 49 10.03 10.97 4.72
CA LEU A 49 10.51 12.16 4.02
C LEU A 49 10.21 13.43 4.80
N ASN A 50 9.09 13.47 5.50
CA ASN A 50 8.67 14.64 6.26
C ASN A 50 8.12 14.20 7.60
N SER A 51 8.92 14.37 8.65
CA SER A 51 8.56 13.95 10.01
C SER A 51 7.36 14.71 10.57
N ASN A 52 7.05 15.89 10.05
CA ASN A 52 5.88 16.66 10.46
C ASN A 52 4.58 15.98 10.09
N LEU A 53 4.58 15.15 9.04
CA LEU A 53 3.41 14.39 8.64
C LEU A 53 3.03 13.33 9.66
N ALA A 54 3.99 12.81 10.43
CA ALA A 54 3.73 11.81 11.46
C ALA A 54 2.86 12.36 12.60
N ASN A 55 2.85 13.68 12.78
CA ASN A 55 2.06 14.36 13.80
C ASN A 55 0.61 14.64 13.37
N LEU A 56 0.28 14.40 12.12
CA LEU A 56 -1.07 14.59 11.61
C LEU A 56 -1.99 13.45 12.02
N GLU A 57 -3.29 13.72 12.00
CA GLU A 57 -4.29 12.70 12.22
C GLU A 57 -4.21 11.60 11.16
N LYS A 58 -4.57 10.38 11.53
CA LYS A 58 -4.52 9.23 10.62
C LYS A 58 -5.32 9.47 9.35
N ASN A 59 -6.47 10.14 9.47
CA ASN A 59 -7.31 10.46 8.31
C ASN A 59 -6.61 11.40 7.35
N LYS A 60 -5.86 12.36 7.86
CA LYS A 60 -5.09 13.30 7.05
C LYS A 60 -3.94 12.60 6.33
N ILE A 61 -3.23 11.72 7.04
CA ILE A 61 -2.15 10.92 6.45
C ILE A 61 -2.71 10.02 5.36
N TYR A 62 -3.87 9.42 5.60
CA TYR A 62 -4.57 8.59 4.61
C TYR A 62 -4.89 9.37 3.35
N GLU A 63 -5.48 10.57 3.49
CA GLU A 63 -5.84 11.42 2.36
C GLU A 63 -4.62 11.86 1.55
N ILE A 64 -3.57 12.27 2.23
CA ILE A 64 -2.33 12.70 1.58
C ILE A 64 -1.70 11.53 0.82
N SER A 65 -1.64 10.37 1.45
CA SER A 65 -1.06 9.16 0.85
C SER A 65 -1.87 8.71 -0.37
N LYS A 66 -3.19 8.73 -0.25
CA LYS A 66 -4.10 8.39 -1.34
C LYS A 66 -3.90 9.32 -2.53
N ASN A 67 -3.88 10.64 -2.29
CA ASN A 67 -3.69 11.62 -3.34
C ASN A 67 -2.32 11.50 -3.99
N SER A 68 -1.30 11.19 -3.21
CA SER A 68 0.05 10.96 -3.72
C SER A 68 0.10 9.75 -4.65
N LEU A 69 -0.52 8.64 -4.24
CA LEU A 69 -0.58 7.43 -5.07
C LEU A 69 -1.36 7.67 -6.36
N ILE A 70 -2.48 8.40 -6.29
CA ILE A 70 -3.27 8.74 -7.48
C ILE A 70 -2.42 9.52 -8.46
N ARG A 71 -1.69 10.52 -7.99
CA ARG A 71 -0.79 11.33 -8.84
C ARG A 71 0.32 10.48 -9.45
N GLU A 72 0.92 9.58 -8.68
CA GLU A 72 1.96 8.68 -9.19
C GLU A 72 1.41 7.77 -10.29
N LYS A 73 0.21 7.21 -10.08
CA LYS A 73 -0.40 6.32 -11.06
C LYS A 73 -0.78 7.07 -12.34
N ILE A 74 -1.29 8.29 -12.23
CA ILE A 74 -1.61 9.12 -13.39
C ILE A 74 -0.34 9.46 -14.17
N LYS A 75 0.73 9.87 -13.47
CA LYS A 75 2.02 10.15 -14.09
C LYS A 75 2.57 8.92 -14.81
N LYS A 76 2.46 7.75 -14.20
CA LYS A 76 2.91 6.51 -14.80
C LYS A 76 2.14 6.20 -16.07
N ILE A 77 0.82 6.37 -16.05
CA ILE A 77 -0.02 6.15 -17.23
C ILE A 77 0.37 7.10 -18.36
N GLU A 78 0.57 8.37 -18.05
CA GLU A 78 0.97 9.38 -19.03
C GLU A 78 2.37 9.10 -19.59
N LEU A 79 3.30 8.72 -18.72
CA LEU A 79 4.64 8.34 -19.14
C LEU A 79 4.63 7.14 -20.08
N LEU A 80 3.82 6.13 -19.78
CA LEU A 80 3.72 4.95 -20.64
C LEU A 80 3.12 5.29 -22.00
N LYS A 81 2.14 6.18 -22.04
CA LYS A 81 1.57 6.66 -23.31
C LYS A 81 2.58 7.41 -24.13
N ASN A 82 3.33 8.29 -23.51
CA ASN A 82 4.36 9.09 -24.19
C ASN A 82 5.59 8.24 -24.52
N TYR A 83 5.90 7.27 -23.68
CA TYR A 83 7.05 6.38 -23.88
C TYR A 83 6.89 5.51 -25.12
N LYS A 84 5.68 5.08 -25.41
CA LYS A 84 5.40 4.34 -26.65
C LYS A 84 5.68 5.19 -27.88
N ASN A 85 5.46 6.49 -27.79
CA ASN A 85 5.76 7.43 -28.87
C ASN A 85 7.24 7.83 -28.90
N LEU A 86 7.89 7.88 -27.72
CA LEU A 86 9.30 8.24 -27.58
C LEU A 86 10.26 7.07 -27.83
N ASP A 87 9.77 5.84 -27.70
CA ASP A 87 10.59 4.64 -27.91
C ASP A 87 11.08 4.53 -29.36
N ILE A 88 10.37 5.14 -30.29
CA ILE A 88 10.78 5.23 -31.67
C ILE A 88 11.92 6.23 -31.83
N ASP A 89 11.96 7.29 -31.04
CA ASP A 89 12.97 8.35 -31.13
C ASP A 89 14.24 8.02 -30.35
N GLN A 90 14.18 7.12 -29.38
CA GLN A 90 15.34 6.76 -28.56
C GLN A 90 16.24 5.69 -29.17
N LYS A 91 15.90 5.16 -30.32
CA LYS A 91 16.74 4.20 -31.01
C LYS A 91 17.86 4.84 -31.83
N TYR A 92 18.10 6.09 -31.64
CA TYR A 92 19.15 6.85 -32.33
C TYR A 92 20.34 7.11 -31.46
#